data_35e1ea163546c01d9f35d195288fba2c
#
_entry.id   35e1ea163546c01d9f35d195288fba2c
#
_cell.length_a   1.000
_cell.length_b   1.000
_cell.length_c   1.000
_cell.angle_alpha   90.00
_cell.angle_beta   90.00
_cell.angle_gamma   90.00
#
_symmetry.space_group_name_H-M   'P 1'
#
loop_
_entity.id
_entity.type
_entity.pdbx_description
1 polymer ?
#
loop_
_entity_poly.entity_id
_entity_poly.type
_entity_poly.pdbx_seq_one_letter_code
_entity_poly.pdbx_strand_id
1 'polypeptide(L)'
;MSRTGCLQALLSGIDLAFRLKEMGYEILAAGEMGIGNTTPAAAMSAVLTGLPPEEATGRGAGLSDAGLEKKKKAVEMAVSRFYEKYPEYRNGTKEQYESGELSAATVLAELGGFDLAGMTGLFLGGAAAKIPVLMDGFLSTVSGLLAVLIRKEAKDYMLASHISTEPAGAAILQ
;
A
#
# COMPACT_ATOMS: atom_id res chain seq x y z
N MET A 1 1.45 -8.85 10.18
CA MET A 1 0.24 -9.62 10.56
C MET A 1 0.35 -11.07 10.09
N SER A 2 -0.55 -11.99 10.53
CA SER A 2 -0.54 -13.35 9.96
C SER A 2 -1.01 -13.32 8.49
N ARG A 3 -0.55 -14.29 7.68
CA ARG A 3 -1.01 -14.40 6.28
C ARG A 3 -2.53 -14.57 6.18
N THR A 4 -3.12 -15.37 7.09
CA THR A 4 -4.58 -15.56 7.17
C THR A 4 -5.30 -14.23 7.48
N GLY A 5 -4.82 -13.47 8.47
CA GLY A 5 -5.39 -12.16 8.80
C GLY A 5 -5.26 -11.15 7.67
N CYS A 6 -4.13 -11.13 6.97
CA CYS A 6 -3.94 -10.30 5.78
C CYS A 6 -4.96 -10.64 4.69
N LEU A 7 -5.14 -11.93 4.39
CA LEU A 7 -6.11 -12.38 3.40
C LEU A 7 -7.55 -12.03 3.82
N GLN A 8 -7.90 -12.21 5.07
CA GLN A 8 -9.23 -11.83 5.58
C GLN A 8 -9.50 -10.34 5.43
N ALA A 9 -8.51 -9.48 5.73
CA ALA A 9 -8.66 -8.04 5.55
C ALA A 9 -8.78 -7.65 4.06
N LEU A 10 -7.99 -8.26 3.17
CA LEU A 10 -8.13 -8.10 1.73
C LEU A 10 -9.54 -8.49 1.25
N LEU A 11 -10.01 -9.67 1.65
CA LEU A 11 -11.34 -10.16 1.27
C LEU A 11 -12.46 -9.25 1.81
N SER A 12 -12.31 -8.69 3.02
CA SER A 12 -13.27 -7.73 3.57
C SER A 12 -13.37 -6.46 2.73
N GLY A 13 -12.25 -5.95 2.23
CA GLY A 13 -12.22 -4.80 1.32
C GLY A 13 -12.86 -5.11 -0.03
N ILE A 14 -12.59 -6.30 -0.59
CA ILE A 14 -13.20 -6.76 -1.84
C ILE A 14 -14.74 -6.86 -1.67
N ASP A 15 -15.19 -7.54 -0.61
CA ASP A 15 -16.62 -7.72 -0.31
C ASP A 15 -17.34 -6.37 -0.13
N LEU A 16 -16.68 -5.41 0.55
CA LEU A 16 -17.21 -4.07 0.71
C LEU A 16 -17.46 -3.38 -0.64
N ALA A 17 -16.52 -3.49 -1.60
CA ALA A 17 -16.70 -2.90 -2.92
C ALA A 17 -17.93 -3.47 -3.65
N PHE A 18 -18.13 -4.80 -3.60
CA PHE A 18 -19.29 -5.45 -4.19
C PHE A 18 -20.60 -4.99 -3.54
N ARG A 19 -20.65 -4.95 -2.20
CA ARG A 19 -21.84 -4.48 -1.46
C ARG A 19 -22.18 -3.03 -1.80
N LEU A 20 -21.19 -2.15 -1.86
CA LEU A 20 -21.41 -0.76 -2.22
C LEU A 20 -21.91 -0.63 -3.67
N LYS A 21 -21.41 -1.46 -4.59
CA LYS A 21 -21.94 -1.54 -5.96
C LYS A 21 -23.41 -1.97 -6.00
N GLU A 22 -23.77 -3.00 -5.23
CA GLU A 22 -25.16 -3.46 -5.12
C GLU A 22 -26.10 -2.41 -4.51
N MET A 23 -25.57 -1.55 -3.62
CA MET A 23 -26.31 -0.40 -3.07
C MET A 23 -26.43 0.77 -4.06
N GLY A 24 -25.88 0.67 -5.27
CA GLY A 24 -26.01 1.67 -6.32
C GLY A 24 -24.92 2.75 -6.32
N TYR A 25 -23.84 2.60 -5.56
CA TYR A 25 -22.72 3.52 -5.66
C TYR A 25 -21.96 3.30 -6.97
N GLU A 26 -21.65 4.39 -7.68
CA GLU A 26 -20.95 4.35 -8.97
C GLU A 26 -19.47 4.73 -8.88
N ILE A 27 -19.05 5.33 -7.76
CA ILE A 27 -17.67 5.68 -7.45
C ILE A 27 -17.44 5.50 -5.96
N LEU A 28 -16.26 5.02 -5.58
CA LEU A 28 -15.82 4.90 -4.20
C LEU A 28 -14.62 5.81 -3.96
N ALA A 29 -14.34 6.13 -2.70
CA ALA A 29 -13.12 6.82 -2.30
C ALA A 29 -12.46 6.04 -1.16
N ALA A 30 -11.16 5.83 -1.29
CA ALA A 30 -10.34 5.17 -0.29
C ALA A 30 -9.47 6.20 0.42
N GLY A 31 -9.81 6.54 1.66
CA GLY A 31 -9.06 7.48 2.49
C GLY A 31 -8.84 6.95 3.89
N GLU A 32 -7.77 7.43 4.52
CA GLU A 32 -7.39 7.09 5.88
C GLU A 32 -6.66 8.27 6.54
N MET A 33 -6.80 8.44 7.84
CA MET A 33 -6.32 9.61 8.56
C MET A 33 -4.78 9.68 8.67
N GLY A 34 -4.06 8.57 8.55
CA GLY A 34 -2.59 8.55 8.58
C GLY A 34 -1.97 8.57 9.97
N ILE A 35 -2.70 8.16 11.02
CA ILE A 35 -2.19 8.13 12.39
C ILE A 35 -1.64 6.74 12.71
N GLY A 36 -0.29 6.67 12.88
CA GLY A 36 0.40 5.43 13.25
C GLY A 36 0.73 4.49 12.09
N ASN A 37 0.14 4.64 10.92
CA ASN A 37 0.26 3.74 9.78
C ASN A 37 1.11 4.27 8.62
N THR A 38 1.55 5.51 8.64
CA THR A 38 2.51 6.02 7.65
C THR A 38 3.91 5.41 7.80
N THR A 39 4.25 4.84 8.95
CA THR A 39 5.50 4.09 9.14
C THR A 39 5.50 2.75 8.38
N PRO A 40 4.51 1.84 8.58
CA PRO A 40 4.39 0.63 7.76
C PRO A 40 4.22 0.96 6.27
N ALA A 41 3.47 1.99 5.90
CA ALA A 41 3.33 2.40 4.51
C ALA A 41 4.68 2.82 3.89
N ALA A 42 5.52 3.59 4.60
CA ALA A 42 6.85 3.95 4.14
C ALA A 42 7.77 2.72 3.99
N ALA A 43 7.72 1.77 4.92
CA ALA A 43 8.49 0.54 4.84
C ALA A 43 8.09 -0.31 3.63
N MET A 44 6.78 -0.47 3.38
CA MET A 44 6.28 -1.15 2.18
C MET A 44 6.69 -0.42 0.90
N SER A 45 6.55 0.91 0.85
CA SER A 45 6.96 1.71 -0.30
C SER A 45 8.43 1.50 -0.64
N ALA A 46 9.31 1.53 0.37
CA ALA A 46 10.74 1.28 0.17
C ALA A 46 11.01 -0.08 -0.48
N VAL A 47 10.35 -1.15 -0.01
CA VAL A 47 10.51 -2.50 -0.56
C VAL A 47 9.91 -2.61 -1.98
N LEU A 48 8.73 -2.04 -2.20
CA LEU A 48 7.98 -2.20 -3.46
C LEU A 48 8.54 -1.34 -4.60
N THR A 49 9.16 -0.19 -4.28
CA THR A 49 9.70 0.75 -5.26
C THR A 49 11.22 0.74 -5.38
N GLY A 50 11.91 0.08 -4.43
CA GLY A 50 13.37 0.12 -4.35
C GLY A 50 13.95 1.44 -3.81
N LEU A 51 13.11 2.37 -3.36
CA LEU A 51 13.57 3.61 -2.75
C LEU A 51 14.33 3.34 -1.44
N PRO A 52 15.40 4.08 -1.15
CA PRO A 52 16.03 4.06 0.16
C PRO A 52 15.00 4.33 1.28
N PRO A 53 15.04 3.60 2.41
CA PRO A 53 14.09 3.81 3.51
C PRO A 53 13.99 5.25 4.00
N GLU A 54 15.11 5.97 4.03
CA GLU A 54 15.17 7.38 4.42
C GLU A 54 14.44 8.31 3.44
N GLU A 55 14.50 8.01 2.13
CA GLU A 55 13.81 8.75 1.07
C GLU A 55 12.32 8.41 1.01
N ALA A 56 11.94 7.18 1.35
CA ALA A 56 10.54 6.77 1.40
C ALA A 56 9.80 7.31 2.63
N THR A 57 10.53 7.83 3.65
CA THR A 57 9.95 8.20 4.95
C THR A 57 9.71 9.69 5.08
N GLY A 58 8.46 10.09 5.17
CA GLY A 58 8.03 11.46 5.45
C GLY A 58 7.54 11.69 6.87
N ARG A 59 7.04 12.89 7.14
CA ARG A 59 6.61 13.34 8.49
C ARG A 59 5.26 12.78 8.93
N GLY A 60 4.49 12.17 8.04
CA GLY A 60 3.13 11.74 8.35
C GLY A 60 2.27 12.91 8.84
N ALA A 61 1.58 12.73 9.95
CA ALA A 61 0.70 13.73 10.55
C ALA A 61 1.44 14.89 11.26
N GLY A 62 2.67 15.22 10.84
CA GLY A 62 3.38 16.41 11.35
C GLY A 62 4.41 16.12 12.45
N LEU A 63 5.19 15.05 12.33
CA LEU A 63 6.28 14.75 13.26
C LEU A 63 7.32 15.87 13.31
N SER A 64 7.84 16.14 14.51
CA SER A 64 9.04 16.96 14.73
C SER A 64 10.28 16.32 14.06
N ASP A 65 11.37 17.08 13.93
CA ASP A 65 12.62 16.56 13.36
C ASP A 65 13.12 15.30 14.12
N ALA A 66 13.11 15.37 15.45
CA ALA A 66 13.48 14.23 16.30
C ALA A 66 12.52 13.01 16.11
N GLY A 67 11.23 13.28 15.88
CA GLY A 67 10.23 12.26 15.57
C GLY A 67 10.46 11.63 14.21
N LEU A 68 10.79 12.45 13.20
CA LEU A 68 11.12 11.96 11.85
C LEU A 68 12.35 11.07 11.85
N GLU A 69 13.42 11.45 12.55
CA GLU A 69 14.64 10.62 12.66
C GLU A 69 14.37 9.27 13.34
N LYS A 70 13.52 9.25 14.38
CA LYS A 70 13.08 7.98 14.99
C LYS A 70 12.26 7.13 14.01
N LYS A 71 11.38 7.74 13.22
CA LYS A 71 10.57 7.07 12.21
C LYS A 71 11.45 6.47 11.11
N LYS A 72 12.43 7.23 10.57
CA LYS A 72 13.40 6.74 9.58
C LYS A 72 14.12 5.50 10.06
N LYS A 73 14.67 5.53 11.28
CA LYS A 73 15.31 4.36 11.90
C LYS A 73 14.38 3.15 12.03
N ALA A 74 13.13 3.39 12.42
CA ALA A 74 12.15 2.31 12.52
C ALA A 74 11.83 1.67 11.15
N VAL A 75 11.70 2.49 10.11
CA VAL A 75 11.48 2.03 8.73
C VAL A 75 12.70 1.24 8.23
N GLU A 76 13.93 1.77 8.41
CA GLU A 76 15.17 1.10 8.05
C GLU A 76 15.28 -0.28 8.73
N MET A 77 15.02 -0.34 10.05
CA MET A 77 15.04 -1.61 10.79
C MET A 77 13.98 -2.60 10.27
N ALA A 78 12.78 -2.13 9.93
CA ALA A 78 11.72 -2.98 9.41
C ALA A 78 12.09 -3.55 8.04
N VAL A 79 12.62 -2.72 7.14
CA VAL A 79 13.08 -3.11 5.80
C VAL A 79 14.26 -4.08 5.89
N SER A 80 15.24 -3.82 6.78
CA SER A 80 16.38 -4.70 6.98
C SER A 80 15.95 -6.09 7.44
N ARG A 81 15.07 -6.17 8.45
CA ARG A 81 14.50 -7.46 8.93
C ARG A 81 13.70 -8.18 7.85
N PHE A 82 13.00 -7.43 7.02
CA PHE A 82 12.27 -8.02 5.89
C PHE A 82 13.24 -8.66 4.90
N TYR A 83 14.32 -7.98 4.52
CA TYR A 83 15.32 -8.51 3.59
C TYR A 83 16.21 -9.62 4.20
N GLU A 84 16.37 -9.68 5.51
CA GLU A 84 17.00 -10.83 6.19
C GLU A 84 16.15 -12.10 6.06
N LYS A 85 14.82 -11.94 6.15
CA LYS A 85 13.86 -13.05 6.04
C LYS A 85 13.56 -13.43 4.59
N TYR A 86 13.58 -12.45 3.69
CA TYR A 86 13.22 -12.56 2.28
C TYR A 86 14.27 -11.89 1.40
N PRO A 87 15.48 -12.46 1.28
CA PRO A 87 16.60 -11.83 0.57
C PRO A 87 16.32 -11.61 -0.93
N GLU A 88 15.43 -12.41 -1.54
CA GLU A 88 15.01 -12.30 -2.94
C GLU A 88 14.32 -10.96 -3.28
N TYR A 89 13.77 -10.28 -2.29
CA TYR A 89 13.11 -8.98 -2.50
C TYR A 89 14.07 -7.79 -2.55
N ARG A 90 15.35 -7.96 -2.17
CA ARG A 90 16.31 -6.84 -2.03
C ARG A 90 16.53 -6.04 -3.31
N ASN A 91 16.43 -6.69 -4.46
CA ASN A 91 16.55 -6.08 -5.78
C ASN A 91 15.32 -6.42 -6.64
N GLY A 92 14.17 -6.54 -5.99
CA GLY A 92 12.93 -6.91 -6.66
C GLY A 92 12.52 -5.86 -7.70
N THR A 93 12.16 -6.32 -8.89
CA THR A 93 11.67 -5.47 -9.97
C THR A 93 10.15 -5.59 -10.10
N LYS A 94 9.55 -4.60 -10.76
CA LYS A 94 8.11 -4.61 -11.04
C LYS A 94 7.69 -5.85 -11.83
N GLU A 95 8.51 -6.26 -12.79
CA GLU A 95 8.28 -7.43 -13.63
C GLU A 95 8.21 -8.71 -12.80
N GLN A 96 9.03 -8.84 -11.74
CA GLN A 96 8.99 -9.99 -10.83
C GLN A 96 7.72 -10.04 -9.99
N TYR A 97 7.16 -8.89 -9.62
CA TYR A 97 5.84 -8.83 -8.98
C TYR A 97 4.73 -9.18 -9.99
N GLU A 98 4.80 -8.64 -11.21
CA GLU A 98 3.81 -8.89 -12.26
C GLU A 98 3.82 -10.36 -12.73
N SER A 99 4.97 -11.02 -12.77
CA SER A 99 5.11 -12.45 -13.10
C SER A 99 4.70 -13.39 -11.97
N GLY A 100 4.58 -12.86 -10.75
CA GLY A 100 4.29 -13.65 -9.55
C GLY A 100 5.53 -14.32 -8.92
N GLU A 101 6.73 -14.03 -9.40
CA GLU A 101 7.99 -14.47 -8.78
C GLU A 101 8.13 -13.85 -7.39
N LEU A 102 7.80 -12.57 -7.24
CA LEU A 102 7.67 -11.88 -5.96
C LEU A 102 6.20 -11.60 -5.63
N SER A 103 5.84 -11.69 -4.36
CA SER A 103 4.47 -11.49 -3.89
C SER A 103 4.29 -10.18 -3.13
N ALA A 104 3.54 -9.23 -3.70
CA ALA A 104 3.15 -8.00 -3.02
C ALA A 104 2.33 -8.28 -1.73
N ALA A 105 1.55 -9.36 -1.71
CA ALA A 105 0.82 -9.79 -0.51
C ALA A 105 1.75 -10.25 0.62
N THR A 106 2.95 -10.76 0.32
CA THR A 106 3.96 -11.07 1.34
C THR A 106 4.49 -9.78 1.98
N VAL A 107 4.80 -8.75 1.19
CA VAL A 107 5.22 -7.43 1.69
C VAL A 107 4.12 -6.83 2.57
N LEU A 108 2.87 -6.89 2.14
CA LEU A 108 1.71 -6.42 2.90
C LEU A 108 1.54 -7.16 4.23
N ALA A 109 1.65 -8.49 4.24
CA ALA A 109 1.50 -9.29 5.46
C ALA A 109 2.62 -9.03 6.48
N GLU A 110 3.86 -8.84 6.02
CA GLU A 110 5.03 -8.68 6.88
C GLU A 110 5.21 -7.23 7.39
N LEU A 111 5.00 -6.25 6.53
CA LEU A 111 5.27 -4.84 6.82
C LEU A 111 4.01 -3.99 7.01
N GLY A 112 2.87 -4.42 6.48
CA GLY A 112 1.64 -3.63 6.48
C GLY A 112 0.76 -3.78 7.72
N GLY A 113 -0.44 -3.20 7.62
CA GLY A 113 -1.50 -3.23 8.62
C GLY A 113 -2.83 -3.69 8.02
N PHE A 114 -3.82 -3.97 8.87
CA PHE A 114 -5.16 -4.40 8.44
C PHE A 114 -5.89 -3.31 7.66
N ASP A 115 -5.65 -2.05 7.97
CA ASP A 115 -6.15 -0.87 7.27
C ASP A 115 -5.66 -0.84 5.81
N LEU A 116 -4.34 -0.99 5.61
CA LEU A 116 -3.72 -1.04 4.29
C LEU A 116 -4.19 -2.27 3.49
N ALA A 117 -4.35 -3.41 4.17
CA ALA A 117 -4.87 -4.62 3.54
C ALA A 117 -6.35 -4.45 3.13
N GLY A 118 -7.19 -3.85 3.98
CA GLY A 118 -8.58 -3.53 3.65
C GLY A 118 -8.70 -2.57 2.47
N MET A 119 -7.91 -1.49 2.46
CA MET A 119 -7.89 -0.56 1.32
C MET A 119 -7.37 -1.23 0.03
N THR A 120 -6.33 -2.05 0.10
CA THR A 120 -5.86 -2.83 -1.05
C THR A 120 -6.98 -3.72 -1.59
N GLY A 121 -7.73 -4.38 -0.69
CA GLY A 121 -8.90 -5.15 -1.03
C GLY A 121 -10.00 -4.31 -1.71
N LEU A 122 -10.23 -3.09 -1.23
CA LEU A 122 -11.22 -2.19 -1.84
C LEU A 122 -10.84 -1.83 -3.28
N PHE A 123 -9.56 -1.58 -3.59
CA PHE A 123 -9.11 -1.33 -4.97
C PHE A 123 -9.27 -2.57 -5.85
N LEU A 124 -8.91 -3.75 -5.34
CA LEU A 124 -9.11 -5.01 -6.08
C LEU A 124 -10.59 -5.29 -6.32
N GLY A 125 -11.43 -5.09 -5.31
CA GLY A 125 -12.88 -5.24 -5.38
C GLY A 125 -13.53 -4.23 -6.33
N GLY A 126 -13.08 -2.98 -6.31
CA GLY A 126 -13.52 -1.93 -7.23
C GLY A 126 -13.29 -2.33 -8.69
N ALA A 127 -12.10 -2.82 -9.02
CA ALA A 127 -11.79 -3.33 -10.35
C ALA A 127 -12.65 -4.55 -10.72
N ALA A 128 -12.81 -5.51 -9.81
CA ALA A 128 -13.62 -6.71 -10.05
C ALA A 128 -15.12 -6.37 -10.22
N ALA A 129 -15.63 -5.42 -9.45
CA ALA A 129 -17.01 -4.93 -9.53
C ALA A 129 -17.22 -3.88 -10.63
N LYS A 130 -16.16 -3.46 -11.34
CA LYS A 130 -16.19 -2.39 -12.36
C LYS A 130 -16.75 -1.08 -11.81
N ILE A 131 -16.24 -0.66 -10.66
CA ILE A 131 -16.53 0.63 -10.03
C ILE A 131 -15.23 1.35 -9.75
N PRO A 132 -15.04 2.61 -10.21
CA PRO A 132 -13.81 3.35 -9.97
C PRO A 132 -13.64 3.69 -8.49
N VAL A 133 -12.38 3.66 -8.02
CA VAL A 133 -12.01 4.00 -6.65
C VAL A 133 -11.03 5.17 -6.67
N LEU A 134 -11.42 6.27 -6.03
CA LEU A 134 -10.60 7.46 -5.87
C LEU A 134 -9.53 7.21 -4.79
N MET A 135 -8.27 7.43 -5.14
CA MET A 135 -7.16 7.47 -4.18
C MET A 135 -7.09 8.86 -3.54
N ASP A 136 -7.14 8.93 -2.21
CA ASP A 136 -7.01 10.18 -1.47
C ASP A 136 -5.53 10.53 -1.26
N GLY A 137 -4.91 10.05 -0.19
CA GLY A 137 -3.54 10.43 0.19
C GLY A 137 -2.53 9.27 0.07
N PHE A 138 -1.46 9.39 0.87
CA PHE A 138 -0.33 8.46 0.82
C PHE A 138 -0.72 7.00 1.07
N LEU A 139 -1.56 6.73 2.08
CA LEU A 139 -1.92 5.37 2.45
C LEU A 139 -2.75 4.68 1.36
N SER A 140 -3.68 5.40 0.76
CA SER A 140 -4.45 4.88 -0.37
C SER A 140 -3.59 4.70 -1.62
N THR A 141 -2.59 5.58 -1.85
CA THR A 141 -1.63 5.42 -2.95
C THR A 141 -0.79 4.14 -2.79
N VAL A 142 -0.29 3.87 -1.58
CA VAL A 142 0.45 2.62 -1.29
C VAL A 142 -0.44 1.39 -1.43
N SER A 143 -1.68 1.47 -0.97
CA SER A 143 -2.66 0.38 -1.11
C SER A 143 -3.05 0.15 -2.58
N GLY A 144 -3.13 1.22 -3.38
CA GLY A 144 -3.33 1.14 -4.82
C GLY A 144 -2.16 0.46 -5.53
N LEU A 145 -0.92 0.82 -5.20
CA LEU A 145 0.27 0.15 -5.72
C LEU A 145 0.24 -1.36 -5.43
N LEU A 146 -0.05 -1.75 -4.18
CA LEU A 146 -0.20 -3.15 -3.81
C LEU A 146 -1.26 -3.87 -4.65
N ALA A 147 -2.42 -3.23 -4.86
CA ALA A 147 -3.47 -3.80 -5.68
C ALA A 147 -3.03 -4.00 -7.15
N VAL A 148 -2.30 -3.04 -7.73
CA VAL A 148 -1.75 -3.15 -9.10
C VAL A 148 -0.71 -4.26 -9.19
N LEU A 149 0.18 -4.39 -8.19
CA LEU A 149 1.19 -5.46 -8.16
C LEU A 149 0.59 -6.85 -7.92
N ILE A 150 -0.60 -6.94 -7.31
CA ILE A 150 -1.37 -8.19 -7.19
C ILE A 150 -2.15 -8.47 -8.49
N ARG A 151 -2.72 -7.42 -9.10
CA ARG A 151 -3.54 -7.47 -10.31
C ARG A 151 -3.39 -6.19 -11.10
N LYS A 152 -2.62 -6.22 -12.18
CA LYS A 152 -2.30 -5.03 -12.98
C LYS A 152 -3.53 -4.31 -13.54
N GLU A 153 -4.60 -5.05 -13.82
CA GLU A 153 -5.85 -4.48 -14.32
C GLU A 153 -6.56 -3.59 -13.31
N ALA A 154 -6.20 -3.67 -12.02
CA ALA A 154 -6.77 -2.82 -10.99
C ALA A 154 -6.53 -1.33 -11.25
N LYS A 155 -5.42 -0.97 -11.92
CA LYS A 155 -5.09 0.43 -12.26
C LYS A 155 -6.16 1.12 -13.12
N ASP A 156 -6.85 0.36 -13.96
CA ASP A 156 -7.83 0.90 -14.90
C ASP A 156 -9.11 1.43 -14.20
N TYR A 157 -9.24 1.10 -12.91
CA TYR A 157 -10.33 1.53 -12.03
C TYR A 157 -9.86 2.44 -10.89
N MET A 158 -8.66 3.03 -10.99
CA MET A 158 -8.10 3.93 -9.98
C MET A 158 -8.05 5.36 -10.50
N LEU A 159 -8.46 6.30 -9.66
CA LEU A 159 -8.41 7.73 -9.94
C LEU A 159 -7.57 8.41 -8.85
N ALA A 160 -6.49 9.09 -9.21
CA ALA A 160 -5.72 9.88 -8.26
C ALA A 160 -6.41 11.23 -8.02
N SER A 161 -6.62 11.61 -6.76
CA SER A 161 -7.18 12.91 -6.40
C SER A 161 -6.11 14.01 -6.40
N HIS A 162 -4.96 13.72 -5.82
CA HIS A 162 -3.82 14.64 -5.69
C HIS A 162 -2.52 13.85 -5.46
N ILE A 163 -1.39 14.55 -5.56
CA ILE A 163 -0.08 13.99 -5.19
C ILE A 163 0.14 14.26 -3.69
N SER A 164 0.34 13.18 -2.93
CA SER A 164 0.66 13.29 -1.50
C SER A 164 1.99 14.02 -1.27
N THR A 165 2.08 14.79 -0.17
CA THR A 165 3.32 15.40 0.30
C THR A 165 4.31 14.40 0.92
N GLU A 166 3.89 13.16 1.19
CA GLU A 166 4.79 12.10 1.60
C GLU A 166 5.72 11.70 0.45
N PRO A 167 7.05 11.61 0.69
CA PRO A 167 8.05 11.48 -0.39
C PRO A 167 7.80 10.32 -1.35
N ALA A 168 7.46 9.13 -0.83
CA ALA A 168 7.20 7.97 -1.67
C ALA A 168 5.90 8.09 -2.50
N GLY A 169 4.97 8.99 -2.14
CA GLY A 169 3.69 9.15 -2.84
C GLY A 169 3.87 9.57 -4.31
N ALA A 170 4.78 10.50 -4.57
CA ALA A 170 5.08 10.94 -5.93
C ALA A 170 5.77 9.85 -6.77
N ALA A 171 6.66 9.07 -6.18
CA ALA A 171 7.36 7.99 -6.86
C ALA A 171 6.44 6.83 -7.26
N ILE A 172 5.38 6.58 -6.48
CA ILE A 172 4.41 5.51 -6.76
C ILE A 172 3.49 5.88 -7.93
N LEU A 173 3.18 7.17 -8.12
CA LEU A 173 2.24 7.64 -9.15
C LEU A 173 2.89 7.82 -10.54
N GLN A 174 4.20 7.61 -10.68
CA GLN A 174 4.95 7.61 -11.94
C GLN A 174 4.93 6.23 -12.60
#